data_c0eadc5f4d065b9ad8b683b05b7260da
#
_entry.id   c0eadc5f4d065b9ad8b683b05b7260da
#
_cell.length_a   1.000
_cell.length_b   1.000
_cell.length_c   1.000
_cell.angle_alpha   90.00
_cell.angle_beta   90.00
_cell.angle_gamma   90.00
#
_symmetry.space_group_name_H-M   'P 1'
#
loop_
_entity.id
_entity.type
_entity.pdbx_description
1 polymer ?
#
loop_
_entity_poly.entity_id
_entity_poly.type
_entity_poly.pdbx_seq_one_letter_code
_entity_poly.pdbx_strand_id
1 'polypeptide(L)'
;MTATAPVTAATAPTPEATLAPAAPVATTLPLSPPANLRDLGGIAIAGGSTRAEFAWRADDLSVIDDASATRLMSAGLSTVIDLRSIAETEITGRGLLGAYPVAYHHVPFMASISSAVDHVADPSEMWDQSRFAQMYISLFENAAPQIVTAMAVIAHAPGAAVFHCAAGQDRTGVLAAALLLAVGADSDAIVTDYAETGHNIAAVSVR
;
A
#
# COMPACT_ATOMS: atom_id res chain seq x y z
N MET A 1 -54.51 67.50 4.90
CA MET A 1 -53.05 67.72 4.91
C MET A 1 -52.44 66.46 5.51
N THR A 2 -52.05 65.51 4.67
CA THR A 2 -51.45 64.24 5.06
C THR A 2 -49.94 64.29 4.80
N ALA A 3 -49.16 64.30 5.87
CA ALA A 3 -47.70 64.31 5.80
C ALA A 3 -47.16 62.91 5.52
N THR A 4 -46.44 62.74 4.39
CA THR A 4 -45.76 61.58 3.99
C THR A 4 -44.33 61.53 4.64
N ALA A 5 -44.01 60.51 5.43
CA ALA A 5 -42.70 60.33 6.01
C ALA A 5 -41.71 59.73 4.98
N PRO A 6 -40.42 60.07 5.02
CA PRO A 6 -39.46 59.58 4.08
C PRO A 6 -39.05 58.07 4.43
N VAL A 7 -39.03 57.23 3.41
CA VAL A 7 -38.53 55.86 3.50
C VAL A 7 -37.00 55.91 3.49
N THR A 8 -36.41 55.44 4.57
CA THR A 8 -34.94 55.25 4.68
C THR A 8 -34.52 54.03 3.86
N ALA A 9 -33.65 54.21 2.88
CA ALA A 9 -33.09 53.14 2.07
C ALA A 9 -32.16 52.28 2.93
N ALA A 10 -32.45 50.98 3.02
CA ALA A 10 -31.57 49.99 3.66
C ALA A 10 -30.35 49.71 2.77
N THR A 11 -29.18 49.93 3.32
CA THR A 11 -27.90 49.60 2.68
C THR A 11 -27.74 48.08 2.61
N ALA A 12 -27.55 47.55 1.41
CA ALA A 12 -27.30 46.13 1.19
C ALA A 12 -25.95 45.73 1.81
N PRO A 13 -25.83 44.53 2.41
CA PRO A 13 -24.55 44.05 2.95
C PRO A 13 -23.56 43.78 1.81
N THR A 14 -22.33 44.23 2.01
CA THR A 14 -21.18 43.95 1.13
C THR A 14 -20.93 42.45 1.10
N PRO A 15 -20.71 41.79 -0.06
CA PRO A 15 -20.41 40.40 -0.10
C PRO A 15 -19.05 40.12 0.57
N GLU A 16 -19.05 39.28 1.58
CA GLU A 16 -17.87 38.77 2.26
C GLU A 16 -17.01 37.98 1.24
N ALA A 17 -15.77 38.39 1.08
CA ALA A 17 -14.84 37.75 0.16
C ALA A 17 -14.57 36.32 0.68
N THR A 18 -15.17 35.33 0.04
CA THR A 18 -14.85 33.91 0.26
C THR A 18 -13.39 33.67 -0.11
N LEU A 19 -12.53 33.47 0.88
CA LEU A 19 -11.16 33.02 0.64
C LEU A 19 -11.23 31.72 -0.12
N ALA A 20 -10.66 31.67 -1.33
CA ALA A 20 -10.46 30.43 -2.06
C ALA A 20 -9.60 29.48 -1.22
N PRO A 21 -9.91 28.17 -1.17
CA PRO A 21 -9.08 27.22 -0.47
C PRO A 21 -7.66 27.27 -1.04
N ALA A 22 -6.67 27.38 -0.16
CA ALA A 22 -5.26 27.35 -0.54
C ALA A 22 -4.98 26.06 -1.32
N ALA A 23 -4.34 26.19 -2.50
CA ALA A 23 -3.92 25.02 -3.27
C ALA A 23 -3.07 24.10 -2.38
N PRO A 24 -3.26 22.78 -2.44
CA PRO A 24 -2.46 21.87 -1.67
C PRO A 24 -0.98 22.08 -2.01
N VAL A 25 -0.18 22.34 -0.99
CA VAL A 25 1.29 22.37 -1.12
C VAL A 25 1.71 20.95 -1.52
N ALA A 26 2.13 20.77 -2.75
CA ALA A 26 2.67 19.51 -3.21
C ALA A 26 3.95 19.24 -2.40
N THR A 27 3.83 18.42 -1.37
CA THR A 27 4.99 17.91 -0.64
C THR A 27 5.72 16.97 -1.59
N THR A 28 6.84 17.41 -2.15
CA THR A 28 7.71 16.53 -2.95
C THR A 28 8.32 15.51 -1.99
N LEU A 29 7.80 14.29 -2.01
CA LEU A 29 8.39 13.18 -1.27
C LEU A 29 9.77 12.84 -1.87
N PRO A 30 10.77 12.54 -1.04
CA PRO A 30 12.07 12.09 -1.53
C PRO A 30 11.88 10.74 -2.25
N LEU A 31 12.35 10.65 -3.50
CA LEU A 31 12.30 9.40 -4.28
C LEU A 31 13.59 8.61 -4.04
N SER A 32 13.46 7.28 -3.90
CA SER A 32 14.58 6.39 -3.65
C SER A 32 14.33 4.98 -4.21
N PRO A 33 15.37 4.13 -4.38
CA PRO A 33 15.16 2.73 -4.73
C PRO A 33 14.27 2.03 -3.69
N PRO A 34 13.44 1.04 -4.11
CA PRO A 34 12.68 0.23 -3.16
C PRO A 34 13.63 -0.59 -2.29
N ALA A 35 13.37 -0.61 -1.00
CA ALA A 35 14.25 -1.25 -0.02
C ALA A 35 13.89 -2.73 0.23
N ASN A 36 12.64 -3.10 0.03
CA ASN A 36 12.13 -4.44 0.34
C ASN A 36 11.55 -5.17 -0.90
N LEU A 37 11.99 -4.76 -2.10
CA LEU A 37 11.60 -5.39 -3.36
C LEU A 37 12.33 -6.71 -3.55
N ARG A 38 11.58 -7.79 -3.81
CA ARG A 38 12.11 -9.10 -4.18
C ARG A 38 11.13 -9.97 -4.96
N ASP A 39 11.68 -10.91 -5.70
CA ASP A 39 10.94 -11.96 -6.40
C ASP A 39 10.54 -13.08 -5.43
N LEU A 40 9.36 -13.64 -5.59
CA LEU A 40 8.93 -14.88 -4.94
C LEU A 40 9.32 -16.13 -5.76
N GLY A 41 10.12 -15.96 -6.79
CA GLY A 41 10.64 -17.05 -7.61
C GLY A 41 11.72 -17.88 -6.91
N GLY A 42 11.84 -19.16 -7.30
CA GLY A 42 12.84 -20.07 -6.76
C GLY A 42 12.51 -20.67 -5.39
N ILE A 43 11.39 -20.33 -4.78
CA ILE A 43 10.96 -20.90 -3.50
C ILE A 43 10.48 -22.35 -3.72
N ALA A 44 10.97 -23.27 -2.91
CA ALA A 44 10.62 -24.68 -3.01
C ALA A 44 9.12 -24.91 -2.73
N ILE A 45 8.51 -25.72 -3.60
CA ILE A 45 7.11 -26.15 -3.49
C ILE A 45 7.02 -27.66 -3.78
N ALA A 46 5.86 -28.27 -3.53
CA ALA A 46 5.64 -29.67 -3.88
C ALA A 46 5.85 -29.88 -5.39
N GLY A 47 6.91 -30.62 -5.75
CA GLY A 47 7.21 -30.99 -7.13
C GLY A 47 8.04 -29.98 -7.94
N GLY A 48 8.62 -28.95 -7.30
CA GLY A 48 9.47 -27.99 -8.01
C GLY A 48 9.77 -26.72 -7.22
N SER A 49 9.74 -25.59 -7.91
CA SER A 49 9.90 -24.27 -7.32
C SER A 49 8.95 -23.26 -7.96
N THR A 50 8.67 -22.18 -7.27
CA THR A 50 7.90 -21.05 -7.82
C THR A 50 8.62 -20.45 -9.03
N ARG A 51 7.84 -19.98 -10.00
CA ARG A 51 8.37 -19.35 -11.22
C ARG A 51 8.97 -18.00 -10.90
N ALA A 52 10.22 -17.78 -11.31
CA ALA A 52 10.85 -16.45 -11.23
C ALA A 52 10.21 -15.44 -12.18
N GLU A 53 10.37 -14.18 -11.88
CA GLU A 53 9.89 -13.03 -12.66
C GLU A 53 8.37 -13.05 -12.92
N PHE A 54 7.63 -13.60 -11.95
CA PHE A 54 6.16 -13.68 -12.04
C PHE A 54 5.46 -12.88 -10.94
N ALA A 55 5.86 -13.06 -9.69
CA ALA A 55 5.26 -12.36 -8.56
C ALA A 55 6.35 -11.73 -7.68
N TRP A 56 6.32 -10.42 -7.55
CA TRP A 56 7.25 -9.66 -6.74
C TRP A 56 6.52 -9.02 -5.57
N ARG A 57 7.20 -8.94 -4.44
CA ARG A 57 6.73 -8.18 -3.29
C ARG A 57 7.63 -6.97 -3.05
N ALA A 58 7.05 -5.86 -2.54
CA ALA A 58 7.79 -4.63 -2.33
C ALA A 58 7.25 -3.81 -1.13
N ASP A 59 8.05 -2.84 -0.70
CA ASP A 59 7.64 -1.67 0.07
C ASP A 59 7.00 -0.61 -0.85
N ASP A 60 6.76 0.59 -0.36
CA ASP A 60 6.00 1.62 -1.08
C ASP A 60 6.58 1.96 -2.46
N LEU A 61 5.87 1.56 -3.50
CA LEU A 61 6.23 1.85 -4.88
C LEU A 61 5.84 3.26 -5.34
N SER A 62 5.08 4.00 -4.56
CA SER A 62 4.72 5.39 -4.90
C SER A 62 5.88 6.37 -4.76
N VAL A 63 6.91 5.99 -4.00
CA VAL A 63 8.10 6.81 -3.74
C VAL A 63 9.38 6.28 -4.38
N ILE A 64 9.28 5.37 -5.34
CA ILE A 64 10.47 4.85 -6.06
C ILE A 64 11.03 5.89 -7.02
N ASP A 65 12.34 5.82 -7.26
CA ASP A 65 13.03 6.67 -8.22
C ASP A 65 12.82 6.20 -9.67
N ASP A 66 13.16 7.07 -10.62
CA ASP A 66 13.01 6.82 -12.07
C ASP A 66 13.83 5.61 -12.55
N ALA A 67 15.03 5.42 -12.01
CA ALA A 67 15.88 4.29 -12.34
C ALA A 67 15.23 2.96 -11.91
N SER A 68 14.59 2.93 -10.77
CA SER A 68 13.86 1.74 -10.28
C SER A 68 12.59 1.49 -11.07
N ALA A 69 11.80 2.53 -11.39
CA ALA A 69 10.64 2.40 -12.26
C ALA A 69 11.03 1.81 -13.63
N THR A 70 12.09 2.36 -14.27
CA THR A 70 12.60 1.86 -15.54
C THR A 70 13.07 0.41 -15.46
N ARG A 71 13.76 0.01 -14.37
CA ARG A 71 14.18 -1.38 -14.17
C ARG A 71 13.01 -2.34 -14.05
N LEU A 72 11.98 -1.99 -13.28
CA LEU A 72 10.77 -2.80 -13.13
C LEU A 72 10.07 -3.01 -14.49
N MET A 73 9.94 -1.92 -15.28
CA MET A 73 9.35 -2.01 -16.60
C MET A 73 10.17 -2.89 -17.54
N SER A 74 11.50 -2.74 -17.53
CA SER A 74 12.42 -3.54 -18.36
C SER A 74 12.43 -5.02 -17.96
N ALA A 75 12.13 -5.32 -16.70
CA ALA A 75 11.97 -6.68 -16.18
C ALA A 75 10.59 -7.29 -16.48
N GLY A 76 9.72 -6.60 -17.20
CA GLY A 76 8.42 -7.12 -17.63
C GLY A 76 7.27 -6.88 -16.66
N LEU A 77 7.39 -5.87 -15.77
CA LEU A 77 6.26 -5.47 -14.91
C LEU A 77 5.05 -5.10 -15.77
N SER A 78 3.94 -5.76 -15.52
CA SER A 78 2.67 -5.53 -16.20
C SER A 78 1.55 -5.08 -15.25
N THR A 79 1.68 -5.43 -13.97
CA THR A 79 0.59 -5.29 -13.00
C THR A 79 1.11 -4.87 -11.65
N VAL A 80 0.48 -3.86 -11.05
CA VAL A 80 0.73 -3.37 -9.69
C VAL A 80 -0.51 -3.60 -8.83
N ILE A 81 -0.33 -4.22 -7.67
CA ILE A 81 -1.39 -4.42 -6.68
C ILE A 81 -1.01 -3.64 -5.42
N ASP A 82 -1.75 -2.59 -5.14
CA ASP A 82 -1.52 -1.71 -4.01
C ASP A 82 -2.45 -2.11 -2.85
N LEU A 83 -1.84 -2.57 -1.74
CA LEU A 83 -2.55 -3.04 -0.54
C LEU A 83 -2.74 -1.94 0.52
N ARG A 84 -2.29 -0.72 0.24
CA ARG A 84 -2.38 0.41 1.16
C ARG A 84 -3.83 0.84 1.35
N SER A 85 -4.10 1.49 2.48
CA SER A 85 -5.41 2.10 2.73
C SER A 85 -5.70 3.24 1.73
N ILE A 86 -6.96 3.63 1.64
CA ILE A 86 -7.37 4.79 0.83
C ILE A 86 -6.62 6.04 1.28
N ALA A 87 -6.52 6.28 2.60
CA ALA A 87 -5.83 7.46 3.14
C ALA A 87 -4.33 7.49 2.76
N GLU A 88 -3.64 6.35 2.78
CA GLU A 88 -2.24 6.28 2.33
C GLU A 88 -2.10 6.61 0.84
N THR A 89 -2.99 6.09 0.00
CA THR A 89 -2.94 6.35 -1.45
C THR A 89 -3.35 7.77 -1.82
N GLU A 90 -4.19 8.43 -1.04
CA GLU A 90 -4.53 9.85 -1.22
C GLU A 90 -3.33 10.78 -0.97
N ILE A 91 -2.41 10.39 -0.07
CA ILE A 91 -1.23 11.19 0.26
C ILE A 91 -0.16 11.08 -0.85
N THR A 92 0.17 9.87 -1.30
CA THR A 92 1.33 9.63 -2.16
C THR A 92 0.96 9.23 -3.58
N GLY A 93 -0.29 8.87 -3.84
CA GLY A 93 -0.77 8.42 -5.15
C GLY A 93 -0.10 7.12 -5.61
N ARG A 94 0.10 7.01 -6.91
CA ARG A 94 0.70 5.85 -7.60
C ARG A 94 2.19 6.04 -7.94
N GLY A 95 2.73 7.20 -7.62
CA GLY A 95 4.11 7.56 -7.95
C GLY A 95 4.41 7.52 -9.44
N LEU A 96 5.68 7.34 -9.78
CA LEU A 96 6.16 7.33 -11.17
C LEU A 96 5.55 6.21 -12.02
N LEU A 97 5.17 5.07 -11.40
CA LEU A 97 4.52 3.97 -12.14
C LEU A 97 3.16 4.36 -12.72
N GLY A 98 2.56 5.44 -12.23
CA GLY A 98 1.33 6.00 -12.82
C GLY A 98 1.48 6.50 -14.26
N ALA A 99 2.69 6.80 -14.71
CA ALA A 99 2.99 7.24 -16.07
C ALA A 99 3.28 6.08 -17.05
N TYR A 100 3.39 4.85 -16.55
CA TYR A 100 3.69 3.68 -17.38
C TYR A 100 2.42 2.87 -17.70
N PRO A 101 2.42 2.09 -18.79
CA PRO A 101 1.27 1.29 -19.22
C PRO A 101 1.16 0.00 -18.38
N VAL A 102 1.04 0.14 -17.07
CA VAL A 102 0.83 -0.98 -16.13
C VAL A 102 -0.63 -1.02 -15.66
N ALA A 103 -1.20 -2.21 -15.53
CA ALA A 103 -2.48 -2.38 -14.86
C ALA A 103 -2.30 -2.08 -13.36
N TYR A 104 -3.12 -1.20 -12.81
CA TYR A 104 -3.08 -0.85 -11.39
C TYR A 104 -4.36 -1.28 -10.70
N HIS A 105 -4.21 -2.08 -9.65
CA HIS A 105 -5.29 -2.57 -8.81
C HIS A 105 -5.09 -2.08 -7.38
N HIS A 106 -6.00 -1.24 -6.90
CA HIS A 106 -6.04 -0.86 -5.50
C HIS A 106 -6.90 -1.86 -4.74
N VAL A 107 -6.28 -2.65 -3.87
CA VAL A 107 -6.91 -3.74 -3.10
C VAL A 107 -6.56 -3.56 -1.62
N PRO A 108 -7.16 -2.59 -0.92
CA PRO A 108 -6.79 -2.25 0.44
C PRO A 108 -7.13 -3.38 1.42
N PHE A 109 -6.13 -3.84 2.20
CA PHE A 109 -6.33 -4.89 3.19
C PHE A 109 -6.85 -4.36 4.53
N MET A 110 -6.73 -3.07 4.79
CA MET A 110 -7.21 -2.42 6.01
C MET A 110 -7.70 -1.01 5.68
N ALA A 111 -8.69 -0.55 6.42
CA ALA A 111 -9.16 0.83 6.29
C ALA A 111 -8.10 1.84 6.78
N SER A 112 -7.36 1.50 7.84
CA SER A 112 -6.25 2.29 8.40
C SER A 112 -5.33 1.39 9.23
N ILE A 113 -4.00 1.68 9.22
CA ILE A 113 -3.03 1.01 10.11
C ILE A 113 -3.28 1.40 11.57
N SER A 114 -3.72 2.64 11.84
CA SER A 114 -4.03 3.12 13.18
C SER A 114 -5.06 2.24 13.89
N SER A 115 -6.01 1.64 13.17
CA SER A 115 -7.00 0.74 13.77
C SER A 115 -6.40 -0.55 14.36
N ALA A 116 -5.21 -0.96 13.96
CA ALA A 116 -4.51 -2.12 14.53
C ALA A 116 -3.64 -1.73 15.75
N VAL A 117 -3.13 -0.49 15.78
CA VAL A 117 -2.24 0.02 16.83
C VAL A 117 -3.02 0.69 17.98
N ASP A 118 -4.19 1.27 17.69
CA ASP A 118 -5.03 1.99 18.66
C ASP A 118 -5.54 1.13 19.83
N HIS A 119 -5.33 -0.18 19.79
CA HIS A 119 -5.70 -1.11 20.87
C HIS A 119 -4.54 -1.48 21.79
N VAL A 120 -3.32 -0.95 21.57
CA VAL A 120 -2.17 -1.19 22.46
C VAL A 120 -2.09 -0.07 23.48
N ALA A 121 -2.70 -0.28 24.65
CA ALA A 121 -2.72 0.69 25.74
C ALA A 121 -1.36 0.82 26.46
N ASP A 122 -0.44 -0.14 26.29
CA ASP A 122 0.87 -0.19 26.94
C ASP A 122 1.97 -0.49 25.91
N PRO A 123 3.01 0.39 25.76
CA PRO A 123 4.13 0.14 24.87
C PRO A 123 4.91 -1.15 25.14
N SER A 124 4.89 -1.67 26.38
CA SER A 124 5.52 -2.95 26.72
C SER A 124 4.79 -4.17 26.11
N GLU A 125 3.51 -4.03 25.84
CA GLU A 125 2.68 -5.05 25.20
C GLU A 125 2.91 -5.13 23.69
N MET A 126 3.57 -4.12 23.09
CA MET A 126 3.88 -4.07 21.67
C MET A 126 4.90 -5.15 21.23
N TRP A 127 5.57 -5.80 22.19
CA TRP A 127 6.56 -6.86 21.94
C TRP A 127 6.06 -8.27 22.30
N ASP A 128 4.76 -8.42 22.65
CA ASP A 128 4.19 -9.73 22.90
C ASP A 128 3.95 -10.49 21.59
N GLN A 129 4.72 -11.55 21.37
CA GLN A 129 4.65 -12.38 20.16
C GLN A 129 3.24 -12.98 19.94
N SER A 130 2.50 -13.26 21.00
CA SER A 130 1.14 -13.80 20.89
C SER A 130 0.16 -12.77 20.29
N ARG A 131 0.32 -11.50 20.63
CA ARG A 131 -0.47 -10.40 20.08
C ARG A 131 -0.14 -10.15 18.59
N PHE A 132 1.14 -10.23 18.24
CA PHE A 132 1.54 -10.17 16.82
C PHE A 132 0.91 -11.30 16.02
N ALA A 133 0.99 -12.54 16.52
CA ALA A 133 0.36 -13.67 15.86
C ALA A 133 -1.15 -13.46 15.69
N GLN A 134 -1.84 -12.99 16.73
CA GLN A 134 -3.28 -12.70 16.66
C GLN A 134 -3.61 -11.57 15.67
N MET A 135 -2.77 -10.52 15.60
CA MET A 135 -2.92 -9.44 14.62
C MET A 135 -2.82 -9.99 13.19
N TYR A 136 -1.85 -10.86 12.89
CA TYR A 136 -1.72 -11.45 11.54
C TYR A 136 -2.87 -12.39 11.21
N ILE A 137 -3.35 -13.20 12.16
CA ILE A 137 -4.54 -14.04 11.97
C ILE A 137 -5.74 -13.15 11.63
N SER A 138 -5.98 -12.11 12.43
CA SER A 138 -7.08 -11.17 12.20
C SER A 138 -6.96 -10.45 10.85
N LEU A 139 -5.73 -10.05 10.46
CA LEU A 139 -5.49 -9.43 9.16
C LEU A 139 -5.81 -10.41 8.02
N PHE A 140 -5.39 -11.66 8.13
CA PHE A 140 -5.67 -12.71 7.15
C PHE A 140 -7.17 -12.96 7.01
N GLU A 141 -7.87 -13.15 8.13
CA GLU A 141 -9.30 -13.44 8.15
C GLU A 141 -10.15 -12.27 7.62
N ASN A 142 -9.85 -11.05 8.07
CA ASN A 142 -10.59 -9.85 7.69
C ASN A 142 -10.32 -9.43 6.24
N ALA A 143 -9.14 -9.72 5.68
CA ALA A 143 -8.78 -9.40 4.31
C ALA A 143 -8.99 -10.58 3.34
N ALA A 144 -9.65 -11.67 3.74
CA ALA A 144 -9.80 -12.86 2.90
C ALA A 144 -10.38 -12.57 1.49
N PRO A 145 -11.43 -11.75 1.31
CA PRO A 145 -11.92 -11.40 -0.03
C PRO A 145 -10.89 -10.64 -0.86
N GLN A 146 -10.13 -9.73 -0.24
CA GLN A 146 -9.09 -8.96 -0.89
C GLN A 146 -7.89 -9.83 -1.27
N ILE A 147 -7.51 -10.77 -0.41
CA ILE A 147 -6.47 -11.77 -0.69
C ILE A 147 -6.85 -12.57 -1.94
N VAL A 148 -8.06 -13.11 -2.01
CA VAL A 148 -8.55 -13.85 -3.18
C VAL A 148 -8.53 -12.98 -4.43
N THR A 149 -8.97 -11.72 -4.32
CA THR A 149 -8.95 -10.77 -5.43
C THR A 149 -7.51 -10.52 -5.92
N ALA A 150 -6.58 -10.23 -5.01
CA ALA A 150 -5.18 -10.00 -5.35
C ALA A 150 -4.53 -11.23 -5.99
N MET A 151 -4.79 -12.43 -5.46
CA MET A 151 -4.31 -13.68 -6.04
C MET A 151 -4.86 -13.92 -7.44
N ALA A 152 -6.13 -13.63 -7.69
CA ALA A 152 -6.73 -13.72 -9.02
C ALA A 152 -6.09 -12.73 -10.00
N VAL A 153 -5.82 -11.50 -9.57
CA VAL A 153 -5.11 -10.50 -10.37
C VAL A 153 -3.69 -11.00 -10.72
N ILE A 154 -2.95 -11.53 -9.75
CA ILE A 154 -1.61 -12.10 -9.99
C ILE A 154 -1.68 -13.25 -11.00
N ALA A 155 -2.61 -14.19 -10.81
CA ALA A 155 -2.75 -15.36 -11.66
C ALA A 155 -3.08 -15.03 -13.13
N HIS A 156 -3.74 -13.90 -13.40
CA HIS A 156 -4.13 -13.46 -14.73
C HIS A 156 -3.27 -12.32 -15.28
N ALA A 157 -2.21 -11.91 -14.57
CA ALA A 157 -1.31 -10.87 -15.05
C ALA A 157 -0.61 -11.32 -16.35
N PRO A 158 -0.57 -10.46 -17.38
CA PRO A 158 0.04 -10.82 -18.66
C PRO A 158 1.58 -10.88 -18.62
N GLY A 159 2.20 -10.33 -17.58
CA GLY A 159 3.63 -10.34 -17.29
C GLY A 159 3.84 -10.42 -15.79
N ALA A 160 4.96 -9.88 -15.30
CA ALA A 160 5.23 -9.84 -13.86
C ALA A 160 4.20 -8.96 -13.12
N ALA A 161 3.77 -9.43 -11.96
CA ALA A 161 2.93 -8.69 -11.03
C ALA A 161 3.73 -8.30 -9.78
N VAL A 162 3.63 -7.06 -9.33
CA VAL A 162 4.19 -6.63 -8.05
C VAL A 162 3.07 -6.24 -7.10
N PHE A 163 3.15 -6.68 -5.85
CA PHE A 163 2.25 -6.25 -4.80
C PHE A 163 3.01 -5.60 -3.65
N HIS A 164 2.46 -4.54 -3.10
CA HIS A 164 3.11 -3.72 -2.09
C HIS A 164 2.14 -3.12 -1.08
N CYS A 165 2.68 -2.70 0.06
CA CYS A 165 2.02 -1.78 0.99
C CYS A 165 2.98 -0.62 1.33
N ALA A 166 2.96 -0.06 2.53
CA ALA A 166 3.91 0.97 2.93
C ALA A 166 5.31 0.38 3.19
N ALA A 167 5.43 -0.56 4.13
CA ALA A 167 6.73 -1.18 4.48
C ALA A 167 7.05 -2.48 3.73
N GLY A 168 6.08 -3.06 3.02
CA GLY A 168 6.24 -4.38 2.41
C GLY A 168 6.33 -5.53 3.42
N GLN A 169 5.95 -5.29 4.67
CA GLN A 169 6.06 -6.23 5.79
C GLN A 169 4.75 -6.97 6.05
N ASP A 170 3.74 -6.30 6.63
CA ASP A 170 2.57 -6.96 7.20
C ASP A 170 1.53 -7.35 6.14
N ARG A 171 0.86 -6.40 5.52
CA ARG A 171 -0.16 -6.65 4.47
C ARG A 171 0.44 -7.41 3.29
N THR A 172 1.62 -7.00 2.88
CA THR A 172 2.40 -7.67 1.83
C THR A 172 2.84 -9.07 2.26
N GLY A 173 3.27 -9.24 3.53
CA GLY A 173 3.63 -10.54 4.09
C GLY A 173 2.47 -11.51 4.14
N VAL A 174 1.28 -11.05 4.54
CA VAL A 174 0.05 -11.87 4.56
C VAL A 174 -0.32 -12.34 3.15
N LEU A 175 -0.27 -11.46 2.14
CA LEU A 175 -0.53 -11.87 0.76
C LEU A 175 0.54 -12.83 0.22
N ALA A 176 1.82 -12.58 0.52
CA ALA A 176 2.90 -13.48 0.12
C ALA A 176 2.73 -14.89 0.74
N ALA A 177 2.42 -14.95 2.04
CA ALA A 177 2.17 -16.22 2.72
C ALA A 177 0.96 -16.96 2.13
N ALA A 178 -0.15 -16.26 1.87
CA ALA A 178 -1.33 -16.83 1.24
C ALA A 178 -1.01 -17.41 -0.15
N LEU A 179 -0.25 -16.67 -0.96
CA LEU A 179 0.15 -17.09 -2.31
C LEU A 179 1.05 -18.32 -2.25
N LEU A 180 2.06 -18.30 -1.38
CA LEU A 180 3.01 -19.41 -1.21
C LEU A 180 2.32 -20.68 -0.68
N LEU A 181 1.40 -20.55 0.30
CA LEU A 181 0.57 -21.66 0.78
C LEU A 181 -0.28 -22.26 -0.36
N ALA A 182 -0.90 -21.41 -1.17
CA ALA A 182 -1.75 -21.85 -2.27
C ALA A 182 -1.00 -22.66 -3.34
N VAL A 183 0.29 -22.39 -3.54
CA VAL A 183 1.13 -23.13 -4.48
C VAL A 183 1.91 -24.28 -3.83
N GLY A 184 1.69 -24.54 -2.54
CA GLY A 184 2.24 -25.69 -1.83
C GLY A 184 3.66 -25.51 -1.29
N ALA A 185 4.08 -24.27 -0.98
CA ALA A 185 5.27 -24.02 -0.20
C ALA A 185 5.10 -24.52 1.24
N ASP A 186 6.17 -25.02 1.85
CA ASP A 186 6.16 -25.39 3.26
C ASP A 186 6.26 -24.16 4.19
N SER A 187 5.99 -24.38 5.46
CA SER A 187 6.01 -23.30 6.46
C SER A 187 7.39 -22.66 6.62
N ASP A 188 8.46 -23.44 6.51
CA ASP A 188 9.82 -22.94 6.70
C ASP A 188 10.24 -22.03 5.53
N ALA A 189 9.83 -22.34 4.31
CA ALA A 189 10.04 -21.51 3.14
C ALA A 189 9.28 -20.16 3.26
N ILE A 190 8.04 -20.20 3.75
CA ILE A 190 7.24 -19.00 3.97
C ILE A 190 7.85 -18.11 5.07
N VAL A 191 8.28 -18.71 6.18
CA VAL A 191 8.94 -18.00 7.27
C VAL A 191 10.26 -17.39 6.81
N THR A 192 11.03 -18.11 5.98
CA THR A 192 12.28 -17.61 5.41
C THR A 192 12.05 -16.38 4.55
N ASP A 193 11.08 -16.43 3.62
CA ASP A 193 10.73 -15.24 2.82
C ASP A 193 10.28 -14.06 3.71
N TYR A 194 9.44 -14.33 4.69
CA TYR A 194 8.99 -13.26 5.59
C TYR A 194 10.15 -12.63 6.37
N ALA A 195 11.07 -13.44 6.90
CA ALA A 195 12.21 -13.01 7.71
C ALA A 195 13.19 -12.10 6.95
N GLU A 196 13.30 -12.24 5.62
CA GLU A 196 14.11 -11.34 4.77
C GLU A 196 13.73 -9.86 4.93
N THR A 197 12.48 -9.57 5.26
CA THR A 197 12.05 -8.19 5.54
C THR A 197 12.80 -7.59 6.73
N GLY A 198 13.17 -8.38 7.72
CA GLY A 198 13.94 -7.92 8.88
C GLY A 198 15.30 -7.31 8.51
N HIS A 199 15.95 -7.83 7.47
CA HIS A 199 17.19 -7.28 6.94
C HIS A 199 17.00 -5.92 6.23
N ASN A 200 15.82 -5.70 5.67
CA ASN A 200 15.49 -4.54 4.84
C ASN A 200 14.79 -3.41 5.62
N ILE A 201 14.20 -3.72 6.80
CA ILE A 201 13.30 -2.80 7.50
C ILE A 201 13.98 -1.47 7.91
N ALA A 202 15.27 -1.50 8.25
CA ALA A 202 16.01 -0.28 8.57
C ALA A 202 16.09 0.67 7.37
N ALA A 203 16.28 0.12 6.16
CA ALA A 203 16.32 0.91 4.93
C ALA A 203 14.92 1.43 4.54
N VAL A 204 13.86 0.68 4.82
CA VAL A 204 12.47 1.12 4.63
C VAL A 204 12.13 2.30 5.53
N SER A 205 12.58 2.28 6.79
CA SER A 205 12.23 3.30 7.79
C SER A 205 12.85 4.68 7.53
N VAL A 206 13.81 4.79 6.61
CA VAL A 206 14.46 6.06 6.25
C VAL A 206 13.94 6.66 4.94
N ARG A 207 12.96 6.02 4.31
CA ARG A 207 12.26 6.46 3.09
C ARG A 207 11.00 7.22 3.45
#